data_7a2e79865108780ded61765e0e61e2e9
#
_entry.id   7a2e79865108780ded61765e0e61e2e9
#
_cell.length_a   1.000
_cell.length_b   1.000
_cell.length_c   1.000
_cell.angle_alpha   90.00
_cell.angle_beta   90.00
_cell.angle_gamma   90.00
#
_symmetry.space_group_name_H-M   'P 1'
#
loop_
_entity.id
_entity.type
_entity.pdbx_description
1 polymer ?
#
loop_
_entity_poly.entity_id
_entity_poly.type
_entity_poly.pdbx_seq_one_letter_code
_entity_poly.pdbx_strand_id
1 'polypeptide(L)'
;MQVWIEAALNGPWTRARQPRMPLAVDEIVADGIACARAGAAIIHVHAYDPATGRQIDDPDTYAAIIEGIRGVEDVIVYPTIPFVQSADAFRPGAVEMRFAAIESLGRRGLLEWAVVDPGSINLATFDEAARAEPGSVYLNPGEHVLRGLTLAAQHGFVPSYAVYEPGFLRLGAALARAVPGCPPPLYRFMFSDRFTFGFPPAAYALDAYLELLERTTAGSPWMVAGLGVDVRPLVPHAVARGGHVRVGLEDAPFGTEIGNPALVEEMVQLVEAAGGRPATAAEIRRACPAPGPVRA
;
A
#
# COMPACT_ATOMS: atom_id res chain seq x y z
N MET A 1 -0.46 -23.05 1.47
CA MET A 1 -0.06 -21.83 2.21
C MET A 1 -1.19 -20.79 2.12
N GLN A 2 -1.43 -19.98 3.19
CA GLN A 2 -2.36 -18.84 3.17
C GLN A 2 -1.66 -17.65 2.52
N VAL A 3 -2.23 -17.07 1.49
CA VAL A 3 -1.69 -15.90 0.77
C VAL A 3 -2.63 -14.72 0.96
N TRP A 4 -2.11 -13.62 1.47
CA TRP A 4 -2.85 -12.37 1.56
C TRP A 4 -2.94 -11.76 0.17
N ILE A 5 -4.15 -11.39 -0.24
CA ILE A 5 -4.40 -10.68 -1.49
C ILE A 5 -4.89 -9.28 -1.13
N GLU A 6 -4.13 -8.27 -1.53
CA GLU A 6 -4.48 -6.87 -1.39
C GLU A 6 -4.95 -6.33 -2.73
N ALA A 7 -6.12 -5.67 -2.74
CA ALA A 7 -6.60 -4.90 -3.88
C ALA A 7 -6.35 -3.41 -3.66
N ALA A 8 -5.55 -2.80 -4.53
CA ALA A 8 -5.23 -1.38 -4.55
C ALA A 8 -6.08 -0.69 -5.63
N LEU A 9 -7.19 -0.05 -5.22
CA LEU A 9 -8.29 0.24 -6.13
C LEU A 9 -8.00 1.33 -7.16
N ASN A 10 -7.29 2.41 -6.80
CA ASN A 10 -7.25 3.60 -7.64
C ASN A 10 -5.90 4.34 -7.71
N GLY A 11 -5.13 4.47 -6.62
CA GLY A 11 -3.82 5.13 -6.62
C GLY A 11 -3.86 6.64 -6.93
N PRO A 12 -2.71 7.32 -7.05
CA PRO A 12 -2.63 8.76 -7.30
C PRO A 12 -2.78 9.12 -8.79
N TRP A 13 -3.60 8.37 -9.52
CA TRP A 13 -3.74 8.51 -10.97
C TRP A 13 -4.96 9.35 -11.36
N THR A 14 -5.16 9.51 -12.64
CA THR A 14 -6.37 10.07 -13.24
C THR A 14 -7.01 9.05 -14.16
N ARG A 15 -8.29 9.20 -14.48
CA ARG A 15 -8.97 8.36 -15.48
C ARG A 15 -8.35 8.43 -16.87
N ALA A 16 -7.57 9.47 -17.17
CA ALA A 16 -6.78 9.52 -18.40
C ALA A 16 -5.64 8.48 -18.42
N ARG A 17 -5.10 8.10 -17.25
CA ARG A 17 -4.08 7.05 -17.11
C ARG A 17 -4.67 5.68 -16.78
N GLN A 18 -5.73 5.64 -15.96
CA GLN A 18 -6.44 4.42 -15.56
C GLN A 18 -7.94 4.60 -15.77
N PRO A 19 -8.45 4.29 -16.97
CA PRO A 19 -9.84 4.62 -17.33
C PRO A 19 -10.92 4.02 -16.42
N ARG A 20 -10.62 2.88 -15.80
CA ARG A 20 -11.54 2.13 -14.97
C ARG A 20 -11.45 2.44 -13.46
N MET A 21 -10.53 3.34 -13.04
CA MET A 21 -10.36 3.63 -11.61
C MET A 21 -11.61 4.26 -11.00
N PRO A 22 -12.06 3.80 -9.82
CA PRO A 22 -13.17 4.42 -9.10
C PRO A 22 -12.71 5.74 -8.46
N LEU A 23 -13.58 6.77 -8.46
CA LEU A 23 -13.30 8.10 -7.92
C LEU A 23 -14.32 8.53 -6.87
N ALA A 24 -15.63 8.38 -7.16
CA ALA A 24 -16.67 8.74 -6.20
C ALA A 24 -16.72 7.73 -5.03
N VAL A 25 -17.16 8.16 -3.87
CA VAL A 25 -17.23 7.32 -2.67
C VAL A 25 -18.04 6.05 -2.92
N ASP A 26 -19.18 6.17 -3.56
CA ASP A 26 -20.04 5.03 -3.91
C ASP A 26 -19.39 4.09 -4.92
N GLU A 27 -18.64 4.61 -5.90
CA GLU A 27 -17.84 3.78 -6.83
C GLU A 27 -16.76 3.03 -6.09
N ILE A 28 -16.00 3.70 -5.18
CA ILE A 28 -14.91 3.09 -4.41
C ILE A 28 -15.46 2.02 -3.46
N VAL A 29 -16.58 2.29 -2.80
CA VAL A 29 -17.23 1.32 -1.91
C VAL A 29 -17.73 0.10 -2.69
N ALA A 30 -18.41 0.31 -3.81
CA ALA A 30 -18.90 -0.78 -4.65
C ALA A 30 -17.77 -1.65 -5.20
N ASP A 31 -16.69 -1.03 -5.67
CA ASP A 31 -15.52 -1.72 -6.21
C ASP A 31 -14.76 -2.49 -5.12
N GLY A 32 -14.60 -1.88 -3.92
CA GLY A 32 -14.00 -2.55 -2.76
C GLY A 32 -14.79 -3.79 -2.30
N ILE A 33 -16.12 -3.69 -2.24
CA ILE A 33 -16.99 -4.83 -1.94
C ILE A 33 -16.85 -5.92 -3.00
N ALA A 34 -16.82 -5.55 -4.28
CA ALA A 34 -16.66 -6.51 -5.37
C ALA A 34 -15.29 -7.20 -5.32
N CYS A 35 -14.21 -6.47 -5.02
CA CYS A 35 -12.88 -7.05 -4.81
C CYS A 35 -12.82 -8.00 -3.61
N ALA A 36 -13.50 -7.67 -2.51
CA ALA A 36 -13.60 -8.56 -1.36
C ALA A 36 -14.28 -9.88 -1.73
N ARG A 37 -15.38 -9.83 -2.45
CA ARG A 37 -16.10 -11.01 -2.97
C ARG A 37 -15.30 -11.82 -3.98
N ALA A 38 -14.43 -11.16 -4.73
CA ALA A 38 -13.49 -11.80 -5.65
C ALA A 38 -12.32 -12.51 -4.94
N GLY A 39 -12.09 -12.25 -3.64
CA GLY A 39 -11.09 -12.93 -2.81
C GLY A 39 -10.00 -12.05 -2.22
N ALA A 40 -10.08 -10.72 -2.35
CA ALA A 40 -9.19 -9.81 -1.63
C ALA A 40 -9.59 -9.72 -0.15
N ALA A 41 -8.62 -9.87 0.74
CA ALA A 41 -8.82 -9.69 2.19
C ALA A 41 -8.38 -8.31 2.69
N ILE A 42 -7.72 -7.55 1.84
CA ILE A 42 -7.18 -6.21 2.13
C ILE A 42 -7.53 -5.30 0.97
N ILE A 43 -8.05 -4.11 1.28
CA ILE A 43 -8.41 -3.07 0.32
C ILE A 43 -7.64 -1.79 0.64
N HIS A 44 -6.87 -1.30 -0.32
CA HIS A 44 -6.18 -0.03 -0.26
C HIS A 44 -6.87 1.02 -1.11
N VAL A 45 -7.06 2.23 -0.57
CA VAL A 45 -7.86 3.27 -1.21
C VAL A 45 -7.22 4.65 -1.14
N HIS A 46 -7.47 5.44 -2.18
CA HIS A 46 -7.27 6.89 -2.22
C HIS A 46 -8.63 7.57 -2.28
N ALA A 47 -8.81 8.67 -1.54
CA ALA A 47 -10.01 9.48 -1.59
C ALA A 47 -9.87 10.59 -2.64
N TYR A 48 -10.97 10.91 -3.31
CA TYR A 48 -11.00 11.91 -4.37
C TYR A 48 -12.17 12.87 -4.20
N ASP A 49 -11.95 14.10 -4.60
CA ASP A 49 -13.04 15.03 -4.90
C ASP A 49 -13.59 14.70 -6.31
N PRO A 50 -14.81 14.20 -6.43
CA PRO A 50 -15.35 13.77 -7.72
C PRO A 50 -15.61 14.94 -8.68
N ALA A 51 -15.74 16.17 -8.17
CA ALA A 51 -15.94 17.35 -9.01
C ALA A 51 -14.66 17.78 -9.73
N THR A 52 -13.49 17.60 -9.09
CA THR A 52 -12.20 18.00 -9.64
C THR A 52 -11.35 16.85 -10.12
N GLY A 53 -11.66 15.61 -9.72
CA GLY A 53 -10.86 14.41 -9.96
C GLY A 53 -9.50 14.45 -9.27
N ARG A 54 -9.33 15.29 -8.25
CA ARG A 54 -8.09 15.39 -7.47
C ARG A 54 -8.18 14.54 -6.21
N GLN A 55 -7.07 13.89 -5.87
CA GLN A 55 -6.94 13.23 -4.58
C GLN A 55 -7.09 14.26 -3.45
N ILE A 56 -7.83 13.87 -2.41
CA ILE A 56 -8.02 14.63 -1.18
C ILE A 56 -7.60 13.80 0.02
N ASP A 57 -7.27 14.47 1.11
CA ASP A 57 -6.90 13.83 2.37
C ASP A 57 -7.95 14.18 3.46
N ASP A 58 -9.21 13.90 3.14
CA ASP A 58 -10.31 14.20 4.02
C ASP A 58 -10.72 13.00 4.87
N PRO A 59 -10.63 13.08 6.21
CA PRO A 59 -10.91 11.96 7.10
C PRO A 59 -12.37 11.49 7.07
N ASP A 60 -13.32 12.34 6.75
CA ASP A 60 -14.72 11.96 6.69
C ASP A 60 -15.03 11.18 5.42
N THR A 61 -14.41 11.56 4.30
CA THR A 61 -14.47 10.80 3.05
C THR A 61 -13.85 9.41 3.22
N TYR A 62 -12.66 9.31 3.84
CA TYR A 62 -12.06 8.01 4.14
C TYR A 62 -12.91 7.17 5.08
N ALA A 63 -13.48 7.77 6.12
CA ALA A 63 -14.37 7.06 7.02
C ALA A 63 -15.58 6.48 6.30
N ALA A 64 -16.24 7.27 5.44
CA ALA A 64 -17.38 6.80 4.65
C ALA A 64 -17.01 5.60 3.75
N ILE A 65 -15.82 5.63 3.14
CA ILE A 65 -15.32 4.50 2.33
C ILE A 65 -15.08 3.26 3.21
N ILE A 66 -14.34 3.41 4.31
CA ILE A 66 -13.99 2.31 5.22
C ILE A 66 -15.25 1.67 5.81
N GLU A 67 -16.16 2.50 6.35
CA GLU A 67 -17.42 2.04 6.95
C GLU A 67 -18.35 1.42 5.91
N GLY A 68 -18.41 1.99 4.70
CA GLY A 68 -19.22 1.47 3.60
C GLY A 68 -18.80 0.08 3.15
N ILE A 69 -17.49 -0.18 2.99
CA ILE A 69 -16.97 -1.49 2.60
C ILE A 69 -17.11 -2.48 3.78
N ARG A 70 -16.66 -2.11 4.98
CA ARG A 70 -16.65 -2.98 6.16
C ARG A 70 -18.04 -3.26 6.74
N GLY A 71 -19.01 -2.43 6.42
CA GLY A 71 -20.41 -2.67 6.75
C GLY A 71 -21.04 -3.83 5.98
N VAL A 72 -20.40 -4.27 4.89
CA VAL A 72 -20.89 -5.35 4.01
C VAL A 72 -19.99 -6.57 4.03
N GLU A 73 -18.67 -6.38 4.03
CA GLU A 73 -17.68 -7.46 3.95
C GLU A 73 -16.65 -7.37 5.09
N ASP A 74 -16.23 -8.53 5.62
CA ASP A 74 -15.16 -8.60 6.61
C ASP A 74 -13.79 -8.52 5.93
N VAL A 75 -13.29 -7.29 5.75
CA VAL A 75 -12.00 -7.01 5.12
C VAL A 75 -11.24 -5.92 5.86
N ILE A 76 -9.92 -5.90 5.70
CA ILE A 76 -9.05 -4.83 6.16
C ILE A 76 -9.11 -3.71 5.11
N VAL A 77 -9.54 -2.50 5.48
CA VAL A 77 -9.56 -1.35 4.59
C VAL A 77 -8.65 -0.27 5.15
N TYR A 78 -7.75 0.27 4.34
CA TYR A 78 -6.85 1.32 4.79
C TYR A 78 -6.56 2.40 3.73
N PRO A 79 -6.42 3.67 4.17
CA PRO A 79 -6.17 4.81 3.30
C PRO A 79 -4.69 4.95 2.95
N THR A 80 -4.42 5.74 1.89
CA THR A 80 -3.10 6.29 1.59
C THR A 80 -2.76 7.49 2.50
N ILE A 81 -1.57 8.05 2.28
CA ILE A 81 -1.13 9.35 2.81
C ILE A 81 -0.91 10.34 1.65
N PRO A 82 -0.99 11.67 1.90
CA PRO A 82 -0.73 12.67 0.87
C PRO A 82 0.65 12.53 0.24
N PHE A 83 0.66 12.63 -1.10
CA PHE A 83 1.90 12.67 -1.86
C PHE A 83 2.59 14.03 -1.67
N VAL A 84 3.83 14.02 -1.22
CA VAL A 84 4.63 15.22 -1.02
C VAL A 84 5.82 15.20 -1.98
N GLN A 85 6.02 16.29 -2.72
CA GLN A 85 7.06 16.41 -3.75
C GLN A 85 7.80 17.75 -3.75
N SER A 86 7.62 18.59 -2.74
CA SER A 86 8.21 19.93 -2.69
C SER A 86 8.79 20.26 -1.32
N ALA A 87 9.47 21.41 -1.23
CA ALA A 87 9.97 21.95 0.01
C ALA A 87 8.90 22.17 1.09
N ASP A 88 7.62 22.09 0.73
CA ASP A 88 6.50 22.16 1.68
C ASP A 88 6.56 21.05 2.74
N ALA A 89 7.24 19.93 2.44
CA ALA A 89 7.50 18.87 3.42
C ALA A 89 8.26 19.36 4.67
N PHE A 90 9.01 20.44 4.55
CA PHE A 90 9.87 20.95 5.61
C PHE A 90 9.31 22.20 6.29
N ARG A 91 8.09 22.61 5.97
CA ARG A 91 7.43 23.74 6.63
C ARG A 91 6.98 23.35 8.05
N PRO A 92 6.99 24.28 9.01
CA PRO A 92 6.41 24.04 10.32
C PRO A 92 4.95 23.54 10.21
N GLY A 93 4.63 22.46 10.91
CA GLY A 93 3.29 21.82 10.86
C GLY A 93 3.02 20.92 9.66
N ALA A 94 3.95 20.75 8.73
CA ALA A 94 3.76 19.89 7.55
C ALA A 94 3.58 18.41 7.92
N VAL A 95 4.27 17.95 8.94
CA VAL A 95 4.20 16.56 9.44
C VAL A 95 2.81 16.28 9.99
N GLU A 96 2.29 17.16 10.85
CA GLU A 96 0.97 17.04 11.47
C GLU A 96 -0.12 17.08 10.38
N MET A 97 -0.01 18.02 9.45
CA MET A 97 -0.97 18.19 8.37
C MET A 97 -1.02 16.95 7.47
N ARG A 98 0.14 16.36 7.14
CA ARG A 98 0.23 15.17 6.30
C ARG A 98 -0.45 13.95 6.93
N PHE A 99 -0.42 13.81 8.24
CA PHE A 99 -0.98 12.68 8.96
C PHE A 99 -2.32 13.01 9.65
N ALA A 100 -2.92 14.17 9.37
CA ALA A 100 -4.15 14.60 10.02
C ALA A 100 -5.32 13.63 9.82
N ALA A 101 -5.50 13.12 8.60
CA ALA A 101 -6.54 12.12 8.30
C ALA A 101 -6.26 10.80 9.02
N ILE A 102 -5.03 10.30 8.99
CA ILE A 102 -4.62 9.06 9.69
C ILE A 102 -4.87 9.20 11.20
N GLU A 103 -4.46 10.32 11.79
CA GLU A 103 -4.67 10.57 13.22
C GLU A 103 -6.17 10.66 13.57
N SER A 104 -6.97 11.32 12.75
CA SER A 104 -8.43 11.42 12.94
C SER A 104 -9.09 10.03 12.87
N LEU A 105 -8.76 9.24 11.86
CA LEU A 105 -9.28 7.88 11.68
C LEU A 105 -8.81 6.95 12.81
N GLY A 106 -7.56 7.09 13.27
CA GLY A 106 -7.03 6.35 14.41
C GLY A 106 -7.79 6.63 15.71
N ARG A 107 -8.08 7.91 16.00
CA ARG A 107 -8.93 8.30 17.16
C ARG A 107 -10.35 7.75 17.08
N ARG A 108 -10.88 7.57 15.87
CA ARG A 108 -12.22 6.98 15.62
C ARG A 108 -12.20 5.45 15.69
N GLY A 109 -11.03 4.82 15.84
CA GLY A 109 -10.89 3.34 15.87
C GLY A 109 -11.17 2.68 14.52
N LEU A 110 -11.01 3.40 13.41
CA LEU A 110 -11.30 2.91 12.06
C LEU A 110 -10.09 2.27 11.38
N LEU A 111 -8.86 2.47 11.89
CA LEU A 111 -7.64 1.95 11.28
C LEU A 111 -7.23 0.61 11.89
N GLU A 112 -7.07 -0.40 11.02
CA GLU A 112 -6.33 -1.62 11.31
C GLU A 112 -4.91 -1.53 10.71
N TRP A 113 -4.78 -0.88 9.55
CA TRP A 113 -3.54 -0.63 8.84
C TRP A 113 -3.48 0.83 8.35
N ALA A 114 -2.29 1.35 8.11
CA ALA A 114 -2.10 2.62 7.41
C ALA A 114 -0.74 2.68 6.71
N VAL A 115 -0.65 3.48 5.65
CA VAL A 115 0.61 3.71 4.92
C VAL A 115 1.60 4.48 5.79
N VAL A 116 2.84 3.97 5.83
CA VAL A 116 4.02 4.68 6.34
C VAL A 116 5.19 4.35 5.42
N ASP A 117 5.51 5.23 4.47
CA ASP A 117 6.56 4.94 3.49
C ASP A 117 7.92 5.44 3.98
N PRO A 118 8.87 4.51 4.28
CA PRO A 118 10.08 4.84 5.04
C PRO A 118 11.25 5.27 4.15
N GLY A 119 11.04 6.19 3.20
CA GLY A 119 12.10 6.70 2.36
C GLY A 119 11.61 7.62 1.25
N SER A 120 12.55 8.33 0.61
CA SER A 120 12.28 9.26 -0.49
C SER A 120 12.97 8.77 -1.77
N ILE A 121 12.32 8.98 -2.92
CA ILE A 121 12.86 8.59 -4.24
C ILE A 121 12.60 9.63 -5.31
N ASN A 122 13.37 9.55 -6.41
CA ASN A 122 13.01 10.17 -7.66
C ASN A 122 12.02 9.28 -8.40
N LEU A 123 10.88 9.84 -8.82
CA LEU A 123 9.88 9.19 -9.64
C LEU A 123 9.97 9.75 -11.07
N ALA A 124 10.86 9.19 -11.87
CA ALA A 124 10.95 9.42 -13.29
C ALA A 124 10.68 8.10 -14.02
N THR A 125 9.97 8.16 -15.13
CA THR A 125 9.91 7.04 -16.07
C THR A 125 11.19 6.95 -16.89
N PHE A 126 11.49 5.78 -17.45
CA PHE A 126 12.62 5.66 -18.40
C PHE A 126 12.45 6.56 -19.63
N ASP A 127 11.21 6.79 -20.10
CA ASP A 127 10.91 7.68 -21.21
C ASP A 127 11.20 9.14 -20.85
N GLU A 128 10.84 9.61 -19.66
CA GLU A 128 11.17 10.95 -19.16
C GLU A 128 12.68 11.12 -19.03
N ALA A 129 13.36 10.16 -18.44
CA ALA A 129 14.81 10.18 -18.29
C ALA A 129 15.53 10.22 -19.64
N ALA A 130 15.06 9.46 -20.65
CA ALA A 130 15.60 9.48 -22.01
C ALA A 130 15.43 10.84 -22.72
N ARG A 131 14.43 11.64 -22.31
CA ARG A 131 14.24 13.03 -22.80
C ARG A 131 14.91 14.09 -21.92
N ALA A 132 15.72 13.68 -20.92
CA ALA A 132 16.30 14.54 -19.90
C ALA A 132 15.27 15.34 -19.09
N GLU A 133 14.08 14.80 -18.92
CA GLU A 133 13.03 15.34 -18.05
C GLU A 133 13.25 14.79 -16.62
N PRO A 134 13.25 15.66 -15.58
CA PRO A 134 13.66 15.24 -14.23
C PRO A 134 12.64 14.36 -13.50
N GLY A 135 11.41 14.22 -14.01
CA GLY A 135 10.33 13.57 -13.28
C GLY A 135 9.91 14.32 -12.02
N SER A 136 9.43 13.59 -11.03
CA SER A 136 9.04 14.13 -9.72
C SER A 136 9.82 13.46 -8.58
N VAL A 137 9.72 14.04 -7.38
CA VAL A 137 10.31 13.44 -6.17
C VAL A 137 9.18 13.05 -5.22
N TYR A 138 9.22 11.83 -4.69
CA TYR A 138 8.36 11.42 -3.59
C TYR A 138 9.13 11.58 -2.28
N LEU A 139 8.71 12.55 -1.45
CA LEU A 139 9.42 12.93 -0.23
C LEU A 139 8.78 12.30 1.01
N ASN A 140 9.59 11.54 1.74
CA ASN A 140 9.26 11.00 3.06
C ASN A 140 10.45 11.25 4.01
N PRO A 141 10.62 12.49 4.51
CA PRO A 141 11.66 12.78 5.49
C PRO A 141 11.54 11.90 6.73
N GLY A 142 12.66 11.63 7.41
CA GLY A 142 12.68 10.75 8.58
C GLY A 142 11.72 11.16 9.70
N GLU A 143 11.46 12.45 9.89
CA GLU A 143 10.47 12.96 10.83
C GLU A 143 9.03 12.58 10.47
N HIS A 144 8.69 12.56 9.16
CA HIS A 144 7.39 12.10 8.69
C HIS A 144 7.21 10.59 8.96
N VAL A 145 8.24 9.80 8.69
CA VAL A 145 8.23 8.35 8.98
C VAL A 145 8.04 8.12 10.48
N LEU A 146 8.80 8.82 11.33
CA LEU A 146 8.68 8.74 12.79
C LEU A 146 7.27 9.12 13.26
N ARG A 147 6.66 10.17 12.69
CA ARG A 147 5.28 10.54 13.03
C ARG A 147 4.30 9.42 12.71
N GLY A 148 4.38 8.83 11.51
CA GLY A 148 3.54 7.70 11.11
C GLY A 148 3.68 6.50 12.05
N LEU A 149 4.91 6.13 12.42
CA LEU A 149 5.19 5.04 13.36
C LEU A 149 4.71 5.35 14.79
N THR A 150 4.83 6.60 15.21
CA THR A 150 4.30 7.05 16.52
C THR A 150 2.78 6.92 16.55
N LEU A 151 2.09 7.32 15.48
CA LEU A 151 0.64 7.13 15.37
C LEU A 151 0.25 5.66 15.33
N ALA A 152 1.05 4.81 14.66
CA ALA A 152 0.85 3.37 14.67
C ALA A 152 0.93 2.78 16.08
N ALA A 153 1.91 3.20 16.87
CA ALA A 153 2.02 2.80 18.27
C ALA A 153 0.86 3.32 19.13
N GLN A 154 0.43 4.58 18.92
CA GLN A 154 -0.65 5.22 19.69
C GLN A 154 -2.02 4.61 19.40
N HIS A 155 -2.32 4.32 18.13
CA HIS A 155 -3.64 3.87 17.70
C HIS A 155 -3.71 2.37 17.41
N GLY A 156 -2.57 1.66 17.47
CA GLY A 156 -2.51 0.22 17.33
C GLY A 156 -2.74 -0.30 15.90
N PHE A 157 -2.49 0.49 14.87
CA PHE A 157 -2.57 0.03 13.49
C PHE A 157 -1.23 -0.50 12.98
N VAL A 158 -1.27 -1.44 12.03
CA VAL A 158 -0.07 -2.00 11.40
C VAL A 158 0.46 -1.03 10.33
N PRO A 159 1.74 -0.60 10.40
CA PRO A 159 2.35 0.20 9.34
C PRO A 159 2.52 -0.64 8.06
N SER A 160 2.01 -0.13 6.93
CA SER A 160 2.19 -0.74 5.61
C SER A 160 3.22 0.07 4.82
N TYR A 161 4.40 -0.53 4.58
CA TYR A 161 5.51 0.11 3.90
C TYR A 161 5.49 -0.17 2.41
N ALA A 162 5.49 0.85 1.54
CA ALA A 162 5.87 0.68 0.16
C ALA A 162 7.40 0.80 0.05
N VAL A 163 8.05 -0.30 -0.28
CA VAL A 163 9.51 -0.40 -0.37
C VAL A 163 9.92 -0.25 -1.83
N TYR A 164 10.20 0.99 -2.23
CA TYR A 164 10.63 1.32 -3.59
C TYR A 164 12.12 1.05 -3.81
N GLU A 165 12.93 1.24 -2.76
CA GLU A 165 14.38 1.05 -2.77
C GLU A 165 14.82 0.20 -1.58
N PRO A 166 15.93 -0.55 -1.67
CA PRO A 166 16.43 -1.34 -0.53
C PRO A 166 16.68 -0.53 0.74
N GLY A 167 16.98 0.77 0.59
CA GLY A 167 17.15 1.69 1.71
C GLY A 167 15.90 1.89 2.54
N PHE A 168 14.69 1.82 1.92
CA PHE A 168 13.41 1.92 2.63
C PHE A 168 13.25 0.82 3.66
N LEU A 169 13.56 -0.42 3.29
CA LEU A 169 13.49 -1.56 4.20
C LEU A 169 14.40 -1.34 5.42
N ARG A 170 15.65 -0.92 5.19
CA ARG A 170 16.63 -0.72 6.26
C ARG A 170 16.26 0.42 7.19
N LEU A 171 15.88 1.57 6.64
CA LEU A 171 15.46 2.75 7.42
C LEU A 171 14.16 2.45 8.19
N GLY A 172 13.15 1.90 7.50
CA GLY A 172 11.87 1.57 8.12
C GLY A 172 11.99 0.60 9.28
N ALA A 173 12.79 -0.45 9.14
CA ALA A 173 13.06 -1.39 10.22
C ALA A 173 13.82 -0.75 11.40
N ALA A 174 14.77 0.13 11.13
CA ALA A 174 15.52 0.84 12.18
C ALA A 174 14.60 1.78 12.97
N LEU A 175 13.78 2.57 12.27
CA LEU A 175 12.87 3.52 12.90
C LEU A 175 11.73 2.82 13.66
N ALA A 176 11.16 1.73 13.11
CA ALA A 176 10.13 0.96 13.80
C ALA A 176 10.63 0.39 15.15
N ARG A 177 11.87 -0.10 15.19
CA ARG A 177 12.50 -0.55 16.46
C ARG A 177 12.73 0.59 17.47
N ALA A 178 12.91 1.82 16.99
CA ALA A 178 13.13 2.99 17.84
C ALA A 178 11.83 3.55 18.44
N VAL A 179 10.66 3.13 17.93
CA VAL A 179 9.35 3.59 18.44
C VAL A 179 8.75 2.50 19.34
N PRO A 180 8.73 2.68 20.68
CA PRO A 180 8.15 1.70 21.60
C PRO A 180 6.67 1.44 21.30
N GLY A 181 6.28 0.18 21.26
CA GLY A 181 4.88 -0.21 21.01
C GLY A 181 4.44 -0.16 19.54
N CYS A 182 5.35 0.20 18.61
CA CYS A 182 5.04 0.15 17.20
C CYS A 182 4.79 -1.30 16.75
N PRO A 183 3.64 -1.60 16.12
CA PRO A 183 3.40 -2.93 15.54
C PRO A 183 4.43 -3.27 14.46
N PRO A 184 4.76 -4.56 14.25
CA PRO A 184 5.63 -4.98 13.16
C PRO A 184 5.07 -4.55 11.80
N PRO A 185 5.88 -3.87 10.96
CA PRO A 185 5.42 -3.42 9.65
C PRO A 185 5.21 -4.57 8.65
N LEU A 186 4.29 -4.37 7.70
CA LEU A 186 4.22 -5.14 6.45
C LEU A 186 5.15 -4.49 5.41
N TYR A 187 5.92 -5.28 4.67
CA TYR A 187 6.83 -4.82 3.62
C TYR A 187 6.25 -5.14 2.24
N ARG A 188 5.77 -4.11 1.51
CA ARG A 188 5.33 -4.24 0.11
C ARG A 188 6.52 -3.91 -0.79
N PHE A 189 7.11 -4.91 -1.44
CA PHE A 189 8.21 -4.71 -2.39
C PHE A 189 7.64 -4.19 -3.71
N MET A 190 7.93 -2.92 -4.01
CA MET A 190 7.43 -2.24 -5.19
C MET A 190 8.37 -2.49 -6.37
N PHE A 191 7.86 -3.10 -7.42
CA PHE A 191 8.58 -3.34 -8.66
C PHE A 191 8.09 -2.42 -9.76
N SER A 192 8.96 -2.08 -10.70
CA SER A 192 8.59 -1.40 -11.94
C SER A 192 9.60 -1.68 -13.03
N ASP A 193 9.12 -1.84 -14.27
CA ASP A 193 9.91 -1.78 -15.49
C ASP A 193 9.68 -0.46 -16.26
N ARG A 194 8.76 0.37 -15.74
CA ARG A 194 8.41 1.68 -16.29
C ARG A 194 9.12 2.82 -15.61
N PHE A 195 9.20 2.79 -14.27
CA PHE A 195 9.88 3.81 -13.46
C PHE A 195 11.31 3.41 -13.17
N THR A 196 12.17 4.39 -12.91
CA THR A 196 13.62 4.20 -12.74
C THR A 196 14.05 3.78 -11.34
N PHE A 197 13.11 3.70 -10.38
CA PHE A 197 13.43 3.26 -9.02
C PHE A 197 13.62 1.74 -8.92
N GLY A 198 14.34 1.31 -7.88
CA GLY A 198 14.43 -0.08 -7.41
C GLY A 198 14.74 -1.11 -8.48
N PHE A 199 13.85 -2.08 -8.60
CA PHE A 199 14.05 -3.26 -9.43
C PHE A 199 12.88 -3.51 -10.39
N PRO A 200 13.14 -4.13 -11.57
CA PRO A 200 12.09 -4.71 -12.40
C PRO A 200 11.45 -5.94 -11.71
N PRO A 201 10.22 -6.36 -12.13
CA PRO A 201 9.55 -7.53 -11.55
C PRO A 201 10.20 -8.84 -12.01
N ALA A 202 11.33 -9.18 -11.39
CA ALA A 202 12.14 -10.35 -11.71
C ALA A 202 12.49 -11.16 -10.45
N ALA A 203 12.63 -12.48 -10.60
CA ALA A 203 12.90 -13.38 -9.47
C ALA A 203 14.17 -13.00 -8.68
N TYR A 204 15.27 -12.65 -9.37
CA TYR A 204 16.51 -12.23 -8.71
C TYR A 204 16.31 -10.98 -7.82
N ALA A 205 15.44 -10.09 -8.25
CA ALA A 205 15.16 -8.85 -7.55
C ALA A 205 14.35 -9.11 -6.26
N LEU A 206 13.37 -10.00 -6.35
CA LEU A 206 12.64 -10.47 -5.17
C LEU A 206 13.57 -11.21 -4.21
N ASP A 207 14.44 -12.10 -4.70
CA ASP A 207 15.41 -12.80 -3.85
C ASP A 207 16.38 -11.84 -3.15
N ALA A 208 16.81 -10.75 -3.82
CA ALA A 208 17.63 -9.71 -3.19
C ALA A 208 16.89 -8.98 -2.05
N TYR A 209 15.62 -8.64 -2.23
CA TYR A 209 14.80 -8.07 -1.15
C TYR A 209 14.60 -9.06 0.00
N LEU A 210 14.35 -10.33 -0.29
CA LEU A 210 14.17 -11.37 0.75
C LEU A 210 15.43 -11.61 1.56
N GLU A 211 16.59 -11.67 0.92
CA GLU A 211 17.89 -11.75 1.61
C GLU A 211 18.08 -10.54 2.55
N LEU A 212 17.76 -9.34 2.07
CA LEU A 212 17.87 -8.12 2.87
C LEU A 212 16.86 -8.12 4.03
N LEU A 213 15.60 -8.54 3.79
CA LEU A 213 14.56 -8.63 4.81
C LEU A 213 14.98 -9.57 5.94
N GLU A 214 15.45 -10.78 5.60
CA GLU A 214 15.89 -11.79 6.57
C GLU A 214 17.01 -11.25 7.46
N ARG A 215 17.99 -10.54 6.87
CA ARG A 215 19.10 -9.94 7.62
C ARG A 215 18.69 -8.73 8.46
N THR A 216 17.59 -8.06 8.12
CA THR A 216 17.19 -6.80 8.77
C THR A 216 16.09 -7.01 9.79
N THR A 217 15.07 -7.80 9.46
CA THR A 217 13.89 -8.05 10.29
C THR A 217 13.25 -9.39 9.90
N ALA A 218 13.94 -10.47 10.27
CA ALA A 218 13.51 -11.84 9.99
C ALA A 218 12.07 -12.11 10.42
N GLY A 219 11.33 -12.84 9.57
CA GLY A 219 9.97 -13.24 9.86
C GLY A 219 8.90 -12.15 9.69
N SER A 220 9.26 -10.93 9.26
CA SER A 220 8.27 -9.89 8.93
C SER A 220 7.43 -10.28 7.72
N PRO A 221 6.12 -9.98 7.71
CA PRO A 221 5.28 -10.22 6.56
C PRO A 221 5.67 -9.32 5.39
N TRP A 222 5.57 -9.87 4.18
CA TRP A 222 5.91 -9.15 2.96
C TRP A 222 5.01 -9.55 1.79
N MET A 223 4.89 -8.67 0.80
CA MET A 223 4.19 -8.93 -0.44
C MET A 223 4.89 -8.33 -1.65
N VAL A 224 4.64 -8.90 -2.83
CA VAL A 224 4.99 -8.29 -4.10
C VAL A 224 3.91 -7.29 -4.50
N ALA A 225 4.33 -6.15 -5.00
CA ALA A 225 3.49 -5.07 -5.49
C ALA A 225 4.16 -4.40 -6.70
N GLY A 226 3.42 -3.60 -7.45
CA GLY A 226 3.94 -2.93 -8.64
C GLY A 226 3.63 -1.44 -8.67
N LEU A 227 4.23 -0.74 -9.63
CA LEU A 227 3.83 0.60 -10.02
C LEU A 227 3.91 0.74 -11.55
N GLY A 228 2.73 0.75 -12.19
CA GLY A 228 2.62 0.80 -13.65
C GLY A 228 3.17 -0.45 -14.35
N VAL A 229 3.11 -1.61 -13.71
CA VAL A 229 3.72 -2.86 -14.18
C VAL A 229 2.85 -4.07 -13.85
N ASP A 230 3.00 -5.14 -14.61
CA ASP A 230 2.38 -6.45 -14.33
C ASP A 230 3.29 -7.28 -13.41
N VAL A 231 2.87 -7.53 -12.17
CA VAL A 231 3.60 -8.35 -11.20
C VAL A 231 3.17 -9.83 -11.19
N ARG A 232 2.16 -10.21 -11.98
CA ARG A 232 1.65 -11.60 -12.04
C ARG A 232 2.73 -12.64 -12.31
N PRO A 233 3.76 -12.38 -13.15
CA PRO A 233 4.86 -13.32 -13.33
C PRO A 233 5.66 -13.65 -12.07
N LEU A 234 5.64 -12.80 -11.04
CA LEU A 234 6.31 -13.07 -9.77
C LEU A 234 5.48 -13.89 -8.79
N VAL A 235 4.17 -14.06 -9.01
CA VAL A 235 3.26 -14.71 -8.06
C VAL A 235 3.69 -16.13 -7.69
N PRO A 236 4.03 -17.02 -8.65
CA PRO A 236 4.49 -18.38 -8.29
C PRO A 236 5.75 -18.35 -7.40
N HIS A 237 6.69 -17.45 -7.68
CA HIS A 237 7.90 -17.31 -6.90
C HIS A 237 7.60 -16.74 -5.51
N ALA A 238 6.75 -15.72 -5.40
CA ALA A 238 6.32 -15.14 -4.14
C ALA A 238 5.61 -16.19 -3.24
N VAL A 239 4.68 -16.95 -3.80
CA VAL A 239 3.96 -18.01 -3.08
C VAL A 239 4.92 -19.10 -2.60
N ALA A 240 5.84 -19.56 -3.45
CA ALA A 240 6.85 -20.56 -3.08
C ALA A 240 7.78 -20.09 -1.94
N ARG A 241 8.00 -18.78 -1.81
CA ARG A 241 8.86 -18.17 -0.78
C ARG A 241 8.07 -17.70 0.47
N GLY A 242 6.79 -17.99 0.54
CA GLY A 242 5.97 -17.65 1.71
C GLY A 242 5.43 -16.22 1.74
N GLY A 243 5.42 -15.54 0.60
CA GLY A 243 4.96 -14.16 0.49
C GLY A 243 3.51 -14.01 0.10
N HIS A 244 3.10 -12.74 0.04
CA HIS A 244 1.76 -12.28 -0.28
C HIS A 244 1.78 -11.43 -1.56
N VAL A 245 0.61 -11.02 -2.04
CA VAL A 245 0.48 -10.33 -3.32
C VAL A 245 -0.45 -9.12 -3.24
N ARG A 246 -0.10 -8.07 -3.99
CA ARG A 246 -0.96 -6.91 -4.20
C ARG A 246 -1.22 -6.74 -5.70
N VAL A 247 -2.46 -6.37 -6.03
CA VAL A 247 -2.94 -6.14 -7.39
C VAL A 247 -3.96 -5.01 -7.41
N GLY A 248 -4.23 -4.43 -8.55
CA GLY A 248 -5.25 -3.40 -8.72
C GLY A 248 -4.83 -2.30 -9.69
N LEU A 249 -5.75 -1.39 -9.98
CA LEU A 249 -5.56 -0.30 -10.93
C LEU A 249 -4.53 0.74 -10.48
N GLU A 250 -4.21 0.79 -9.20
CA GLU A 250 -3.09 1.60 -8.71
C GLU A 250 -1.76 1.09 -9.25
N ASP A 251 -1.58 -0.23 -9.27
CA ASP A 251 -0.32 -0.91 -9.57
C ASP A 251 -0.19 -1.32 -11.04
N ALA A 252 -1.31 -1.60 -11.69
CA ALA A 252 -1.39 -2.16 -13.03
C ALA A 252 -0.78 -1.24 -14.11
N PRO A 253 -0.37 -1.80 -15.26
CA PRO A 253 0.02 -1.00 -16.41
C PRO A 253 -1.02 0.07 -16.75
N PHE A 254 -0.56 1.26 -17.14
CA PHE A 254 -1.48 2.34 -17.50
C PHE A 254 -2.32 1.96 -18.72
N GLY A 255 -3.60 2.32 -18.69
CA GLY A 255 -4.57 1.96 -19.73
C GLY A 255 -5.16 0.56 -19.56
N THR A 256 -5.01 -0.06 -18.39
CA THR A 256 -5.65 -1.35 -18.08
C THR A 256 -7.18 -1.23 -18.23
N GLU A 257 -7.76 -2.07 -19.08
CA GLU A 257 -9.19 -2.01 -19.43
C GLU A 257 -10.09 -2.89 -18.56
N ILE A 258 -9.50 -3.85 -17.83
CA ILE A 258 -10.23 -4.67 -16.85
C ILE A 258 -10.31 -3.97 -15.51
N GLY A 259 -11.40 -4.22 -14.77
CA GLY A 259 -11.60 -3.60 -13.43
C GLY A 259 -10.89 -4.36 -12.32
N ASN A 260 -10.82 -3.75 -11.13
CA ASN A 260 -10.19 -4.34 -9.96
C ASN A 260 -10.72 -5.75 -9.59
N PRO A 261 -12.04 -6.03 -9.60
CA PRO A 261 -12.52 -7.38 -9.27
C PRO A 261 -11.95 -8.47 -10.20
N ALA A 262 -11.87 -8.21 -11.51
CA ALA A 262 -11.29 -9.15 -12.46
C ALA A 262 -9.78 -9.35 -12.24
N LEU A 263 -9.05 -8.29 -11.90
CA LEU A 263 -7.63 -8.39 -11.52
C LEU A 263 -7.45 -9.24 -10.26
N VAL A 264 -8.36 -9.13 -9.28
CA VAL A 264 -8.34 -9.97 -8.07
C VAL A 264 -8.65 -11.43 -8.40
N GLU A 265 -9.67 -11.69 -9.24
CA GLU A 265 -10.02 -13.07 -9.68
C GLU A 265 -8.85 -13.74 -10.37
N GLU A 266 -8.17 -13.05 -11.30
CA GLU A 266 -6.94 -13.56 -11.94
C GLU A 266 -5.83 -13.84 -10.91
N MET A 267 -5.66 -12.96 -9.92
CA MET A 267 -4.67 -13.15 -8.86
C MET A 267 -4.98 -14.35 -7.98
N VAL A 268 -6.26 -14.58 -7.65
CA VAL A 268 -6.71 -15.78 -6.89
C VAL A 268 -6.35 -17.05 -7.67
N GLN A 269 -6.64 -17.10 -8.97
CA GLN A 269 -6.31 -18.25 -9.82
C GLN A 269 -4.80 -18.51 -9.86
N LEU A 270 -3.98 -17.47 -9.96
CA LEU A 270 -2.51 -17.61 -9.95
C LEU A 270 -1.99 -18.12 -8.59
N VAL A 271 -2.52 -17.62 -7.48
CA VAL A 271 -2.19 -18.07 -6.13
C VAL A 271 -2.54 -19.55 -5.96
N GLU A 272 -3.72 -19.97 -6.40
CA GLU A 272 -4.18 -21.37 -6.31
C GLU A 272 -3.34 -22.29 -7.21
N ALA A 273 -3.05 -21.87 -8.45
CA ALA A 273 -2.16 -22.59 -9.36
C ALA A 273 -0.73 -22.75 -8.79
N ALA A 274 -0.27 -21.80 -7.97
CA ALA A 274 1.01 -21.87 -7.26
C ALA A 274 0.95 -22.71 -5.97
N GLY A 275 -0.17 -23.34 -5.63
CA GLY A 275 -0.36 -24.18 -4.44
C GLY A 275 -0.67 -23.39 -3.15
N GLY A 276 -1.02 -22.10 -3.28
CA GLY A 276 -1.54 -21.27 -2.21
C GLY A 276 -3.08 -21.31 -2.13
N ARG A 277 -3.64 -20.58 -1.19
CA ARG A 277 -5.05 -20.20 -1.15
C ARG A 277 -5.22 -18.79 -0.61
N PRO A 278 -6.22 -18.02 -1.03
CA PRO A 278 -6.52 -16.74 -0.42
C PRO A 278 -6.74 -16.86 1.09
N ALA A 279 -6.18 -15.93 1.84
CA ALA A 279 -6.43 -15.79 3.27
C ALA A 279 -7.65 -14.90 3.51
N THR A 280 -8.40 -15.16 4.55
CA THR A 280 -9.45 -14.27 5.04
C THR A 280 -8.86 -13.15 5.90
N ALA A 281 -9.57 -12.01 6.03
CA ALA A 281 -9.16 -10.93 6.92
C ALA A 281 -8.99 -11.39 8.37
N ALA A 282 -9.85 -12.29 8.85
CA ALA A 282 -9.72 -12.88 10.18
C ALA A 282 -8.43 -13.70 10.35
N GLU A 283 -7.95 -14.39 9.32
CA GLU A 283 -6.67 -15.11 9.33
C GLU A 283 -5.49 -14.13 9.35
N ILE A 284 -5.59 -13.05 8.58
CA ILE A 284 -4.56 -11.98 8.55
C ILE A 284 -4.44 -11.31 9.91
N ARG A 285 -5.56 -10.93 10.54
CA ARG A 285 -5.56 -10.34 11.89
C ARG A 285 -4.92 -11.24 12.95
N ARG A 286 -5.05 -12.57 12.80
CA ARG A 286 -4.36 -13.52 13.70
C ARG A 286 -2.87 -13.61 13.44
N ALA A 287 -2.46 -13.54 12.18
CA ALA A 287 -1.05 -13.61 11.77
C ALA A 287 -0.28 -12.30 12.01
N CYS A 288 -0.97 -11.17 11.88
CA CYS A 288 -0.42 -9.83 12.05
C CYS A 288 -1.35 -9.00 12.96
N PRO A 289 -1.37 -9.30 14.27
CA PRO A 289 -2.29 -8.64 15.19
C PRO A 289 -1.93 -7.17 15.34
N ALA A 290 -2.90 -6.30 15.06
CA ALA A 290 -2.86 -4.92 15.49
C ALA A 290 -3.09 -4.91 17.01
N PRO A 291 -2.18 -4.37 17.85
CA PRO A 291 -2.28 -4.47 19.30
C PRO A 291 -3.47 -3.70 19.90
N GLY A 292 -4.23 -2.99 19.09
CA GLY A 292 -5.27 -2.07 19.53
C GLY A 292 -4.70 -0.81 20.17
N PRO A 293 -5.53 0.23 20.37
CA PRO A 293 -5.06 1.48 20.96
C PRO A 293 -4.53 1.23 22.38
N VAL A 294 -3.35 1.75 22.66
CA VAL A 294 -2.83 1.79 24.05
C VAL A 294 -3.79 2.64 24.87
N ARG A 295 -4.55 2.02 25.77
CA ARG A 295 -5.38 2.77 26.71
C ARG A 295 -4.44 3.53 27.64
N ALA A 296 -4.54 4.86 27.60
CA ALA A 296 -3.82 5.76 28.50
C ALA A 296 -4.29 5.60 29.95
#